data_6d74acd85b39fab317ba4316a495806f
#
_entry.id   6d74acd85b39fab317ba4316a495806f
#
_cell.length_a   1.000
_cell.length_b   1.000
_cell.length_c   1.000
_cell.angle_alpha   90.00
_cell.angle_beta   90.00
_cell.angle_gamma   90.00
#
_symmetry.space_group_name_H-M   'P 1'
#
loop_
_entity.id
_entity.type
_entity.pdbx_description
1 polymer ?
#
loop_
_entity_poly.entity_id
_entity_poly.type
_entity_poly.pdbx_seq_one_letter_code
_entity_poly.pdbx_strand_id
1 'polypeptide(L)' 'MIKFIKLHIIKDDCIIVDYVNIDHILKIYMSDNNVHVELTNQEILKLKDENLDVFMDRFYFSK' A
#
# COMPACT_ATOMS: atom_id res chain seq x y z
N MET A 1 0.52 19.44 -4.20
CA MET A 1 -0.61 18.71 -4.78
C MET A 1 -0.76 17.36 -4.07
N ILE A 2 -1.99 17.02 -3.69
CA ILE A 2 -2.28 15.74 -3.03
C ILE A 2 -2.33 14.66 -4.09
N LYS A 3 -1.60 13.57 -3.86
CA LYS A 3 -1.59 12.42 -4.76
C LYS A 3 -2.03 11.17 -4.02
N PHE A 4 -2.77 10.32 -4.70
CA PHE A 4 -3.29 9.08 -4.15
C PHE A 4 -2.79 7.90 -4.94
N ILE A 5 -2.60 6.78 -4.26
CA ILE A 5 -2.27 5.52 -4.88
C ILE A 5 -3.40 4.51 -4.60
N LYS A 6 -3.82 3.80 -5.63
CA LYS A 6 -4.87 2.78 -5.52
C LYS A 6 -4.28 1.50 -4.93
N LEU A 7 -4.89 1.01 -3.88
CA LEU A 7 -4.45 -0.21 -3.19
C LEU A 7 -5.58 -1.23 -3.13
N HIS A 8 -5.21 -2.51 -3.33
CA HIS A 8 -6.09 -3.64 -3.10
C HIS A 8 -5.67 -4.25 -1.76
N ILE A 9 -6.48 -4.02 -0.73
CA ILE A 9 -6.15 -4.33 0.65
C ILE A 9 -6.89 -5.58 1.09
N ILE A 10 -6.19 -6.51 1.75
CA ILE A 10 -6.80 -7.68 2.36
C ILE A 10 -7.18 -7.32 3.78
N LYS A 11 -8.47 -7.42 4.10
CA LYS A 11 -8.96 -7.15 5.44
C LYS A 11 -10.11 -8.13 5.75
N ASP A 12 -9.95 -8.91 6.83
CA ASP A 12 -10.94 -9.88 7.28
C ASP A 12 -11.39 -10.82 6.14
N ASP A 13 -10.42 -11.36 5.41
CA ASP A 13 -10.62 -12.25 4.26
C ASP A 13 -11.40 -11.60 3.10
N CYS A 14 -11.58 -10.30 3.15
CA CYS A 14 -12.19 -9.52 2.08
C CYS A 14 -11.15 -8.63 1.41
N ILE A 15 -11.38 -8.31 0.14
CA ILE A 15 -10.52 -7.38 -0.58
C ILE A 15 -11.23 -6.04 -0.69
N ILE A 16 -10.53 -5.01 -0.23
CA ILE A 16 -11.04 -3.64 -0.26
C ILE A 16 -10.15 -2.85 -1.22
N VAL A 17 -10.78 -2.09 -2.12
CA VAL A 17 -10.07 -1.15 -2.98
C VAL A 17 -10.13 0.23 -2.33
N ASP A 18 -8.97 0.82 -2.10
CA ASP A 18 -8.90 2.13 -1.45
C ASP A 18 -7.85 3.00 -2.13
N TYR A 19 -8.02 4.31 -2.02
CA TYR A 19 -7.06 5.29 -2.49
C TYR A 19 -6.42 5.95 -1.28
N VAL A 20 -5.10 5.82 -1.15
CA VAL A 20 -4.37 6.32 0.02
C VAL A 20 -3.47 7.47 -0.41
N ASN A 21 -3.49 8.54 0.38
CA ASN A 21 -2.59 9.67 0.16
C ASN A 21 -1.15 9.21 0.38
N ILE A 22 -0.31 9.35 -0.66
CA ILE A 22 1.07 8.87 -0.60
C ILE A 22 1.89 9.55 0.49
N ASP A 23 1.52 10.77 0.89
CA ASP A 23 2.21 11.48 1.96
C ASP A 23 1.96 10.88 3.35
N HIS A 24 0.95 10.02 3.47
CA HIS A 24 0.65 9.30 4.71
C HIS A 24 1.33 7.94 4.79
N ILE A 25 2.08 7.56 3.76
CA ILE A 25 2.79 6.28 3.76
C ILE A 25 4.16 6.49 4.41
N LEU A 26 4.37 5.79 5.51
CA LEU A 26 5.59 5.88 6.29
C LEU A 26 6.61 4.82 5.88
N LYS A 27 6.14 3.59 5.60
CA LYS A 27 7.03 2.45 5.38
C LYS A 27 6.37 1.44 4.46
N ILE A 28 7.16 0.85 3.57
CA ILE A 28 6.71 -0.19 2.65
C ILE A 28 7.68 -1.37 2.80
N TYR A 29 7.14 -2.58 3.01
CA TYR A 29 7.99 -3.75 3.21
C TYR A 29 7.25 -5.04 2.83
N MET A 30 8.02 -6.14 2.71
CA MET A 30 7.46 -7.48 2.50
C MET A 30 7.38 -8.24 3.81
N SER A 31 6.25 -8.91 4.03
CA SER A 31 6.08 -9.84 5.15
C SER A 31 5.09 -10.92 4.72
N ASP A 32 5.41 -12.19 4.99
CA ASP A 32 4.54 -13.33 4.66
C ASP A 32 4.12 -13.34 3.18
N ASN A 33 5.06 -13.01 2.28
CA ASN A 33 4.86 -12.96 0.83
C ASN A 33 3.86 -11.90 0.37
N ASN A 34 3.52 -10.94 1.23
CA ASN A 34 2.65 -9.83 0.88
C ASN A 34 3.36 -8.50 1.09
N VAL A 35 3.07 -7.53 0.24
CA VAL A 35 3.50 -6.16 0.46
C VAL A 35 2.66 -5.56 1.58
N HIS A 36 3.33 -4.94 2.54
CA HIS A 36 2.69 -4.22 3.63
C HIS A 36 3.03 -2.73 3.54
N VAL A 37 2.03 -1.91 3.79
CA VAL A 37 2.18 -0.46 3.80
C VAL A 37 1.79 0.04 5.19
N GLU A 38 2.74 0.67 5.87
CA GLU A 38 2.49 1.28 7.17
C GLU A 38 2.22 2.77 6.97
N LEU A 39 1.13 3.23 7.55
CA LEU A 39 0.71 4.62 7.47
C LEU A 39 1.18 5.42 8.68
N THR A 40 1.18 6.73 8.56
CA THR A 40 1.62 7.63 9.64
C THR A 40 0.75 7.55 10.88
N ASN A 41 -0.49 7.05 10.75
CA ASN A 41 -1.39 6.82 11.89
C ASN A 41 -1.18 5.44 12.55
N GLN A 42 -0.09 4.74 12.19
CA GLN A 42 0.27 3.42 12.70
C GLN A 42 -0.59 2.27 12.15
N GLU A 43 -1.49 2.54 11.24
CA GLU A 43 -2.25 1.51 10.56
C GLU A 43 -1.35 0.77 9.56
N ILE A 44 -1.45 -0.56 9.50
CA ILE A 44 -0.70 -1.39 8.57
C ILE A 44 -1.68 -2.03 7.58
N LEU A 45 -1.44 -1.80 6.30
CA LEU A 45 -2.28 -2.35 5.23
C LEU A 45 -1.55 -3.51 4.55
N LYS A 46 -2.22 -4.65 4.46
CA LYS A 46 -1.71 -5.82 3.76
C LYS A 46 -2.28 -5.82 2.34
N LEU A 47 -1.42 -5.86 1.34
CA LEU A 47 -1.85 -5.76 -0.05
C LEU A 47 -2.00 -7.14 -0.68
N LYS A 48 -2.98 -7.26 -1.57
CA LYS A 48 -3.22 -8.50 -2.30
C LYS A 48 -2.39 -8.54 -3.58
N ASP A 49 -1.71 -9.67 -3.81
CA ASP A 49 -1.06 -10.01 -5.08
C ASP A 49 -0.09 -8.94 -5.61
N GLU A 50 0.49 -8.16 -4.72
CA GLU A 50 1.49 -7.17 -5.13
C GLU A 50 2.89 -7.75 -5.03
N ASN A 51 3.68 -7.50 -6.06
CA ASN A 51 5.12 -7.70 -6.01
C ASN A 51 5.76 -6.41 -5.54
N LEU A 52 6.73 -6.48 -4.64
CA LEU A 52 7.34 -5.29 -4.06
C LEU A 52 7.95 -4.37 -5.11
N ASP A 53 8.67 -4.94 -6.09
CA ASP A 53 9.30 -4.13 -7.13
C ASP A 53 8.26 -3.43 -7.99
N VAL A 54 7.20 -4.14 -8.37
CA VAL A 54 6.10 -3.58 -9.15
C VAL A 54 5.37 -2.51 -8.35
N PHE A 55 5.13 -2.77 -7.07
CA PHE A 55 4.48 -1.79 -6.21
C PHE A 55 5.33 -0.53 -6.06
N MET A 56 6.64 -0.68 -5.87
CA MET A 56 7.54 0.46 -5.72
C MET A 56 7.57 1.30 -7.00
N ASP A 57 7.50 0.68 -8.17
CA ASP A 57 7.40 1.43 -9.42
C ASP A 57 6.11 2.27 -9.45
N ARG A 58 4.98 1.67 -9.09
CA ARG A 58 3.70 2.40 -9.01
C ARG A 58 3.78 3.55 -8.02
N PHE A 59 4.32 3.27 -6.85
CA PHE A 59 4.47 4.29 -5.80
C PHE A 59 5.34 5.44 -6.26
N TYR A 60 6.46 5.12 -6.89
CA TYR A 60 7.41 6.12 -7.36
C TYR A 60 6.78 7.03 -8.41
N PHE A 61 6.05 6.45 -9.36
CA PHE A 61 5.38 7.23 -10.39
C PHE A 61 4.16 8.02 -9.87
N SER A 62 3.66 7.68 -8.70
CA SER A 62 2.53 8.40 -8.09
C SER A 62 2.96 9.66 -7.35
N LYS A 63 4.24 9.84 -7.13
CA LYS A 63 4.75 11.01 -6.40
C LYS A 63 4.68 12.29 -7.19
#